data_884fe55e96075076dc0795737a54dc1b
#
_entry.id   884fe55e96075076dc0795737a54dc1b
#
_cell.length_a   1.000
_cell.length_b   1.000
_cell.length_c   1.000
_cell.angle_alpha   90.00
_cell.angle_beta   90.00
_cell.angle_gamma   90.00
#
_symmetry.space_group_name_H-M   'P 1'
#
loop_
_entity.id
_entity.type
_entity.pdbx_description
1 polymer ?
#
loop_
_entity_poly.entity_id
_entity_poly.type
_entity_poly.pdbx_seq_one_letter_code
_entity_poly.pdbx_strand_id
1 'polypeptide(L)'
;RYITLVHGHIAMDEGTINTGIARSTRDRVKMAVSDDPFARQAITTFKVLERFDSTRFDDGYTLVECHLFTGRTHQIRVHMRHINHACVGDPLYGKCDARADQGLTRQFLHSWRVAFDHPVTGKRIECRDELPWDLAAVLDDLAPRSLGRTAAGDDIVPQLGLLEA
;
A
#
# COMPACT_ATOMS: atom_id res chain seq x y z
N ARG A 1 4.48 -7.83 5.97
CA ARG A 1 3.68 -7.64 4.77
C ARG A 1 2.58 -6.63 5.03
N TYR A 2 2.37 -5.75 4.07
CA TYR A 2 1.40 -4.66 4.15
C TYR A 2 0.45 -4.72 2.95
N ILE A 3 -0.81 -4.37 3.18
CA ILE A 3 -1.80 -4.15 2.12
C ILE A 3 -2.01 -2.65 1.97
N THR A 4 -2.01 -2.17 0.75
CA THR A 4 -2.33 -0.79 0.40
C THR A 4 -3.19 -0.72 -0.85
N LEU A 5 -4.14 0.21 -0.87
CA LEU A 5 -4.86 0.63 -2.06
C LEU A 5 -4.25 1.94 -2.55
N VAL A 6 -3.89 1.99 -3.82
CA VAL A 6 -3.26 3.17 -4.42
C VAL A 6 -4.09 3.72 -5.59
N HIS A 7 -3.94 5.01 -5.87
CA HIS A 7 -4.58 5.67 -7.00
C HIS A 7 -3.98 5.23 -8.33
N GLY A 8 -4.83 5.02 -9.31
CA GLY A 8 -4.45 4.64 -10.67
C GLY A 8 -4.04 3.19 -10.83
N HIS A 9 -3.69 2.81 -12.05
CA HIS A 9 -3.30 1.45 -12.40
C HIS A 9 -1.79 1.32 -12.46
N ILE A 10 -1.21 0.52 -11.58
CA ILE A 10 0.18 0.07 -11.72
C ILE A 10 0.21 -0.95 -12.87
N ALA A 11 1.00 -0.68 -13.90
CA ALA A 11 1.01 -1.48 -15.13
C ALA A 11 1.61 -2.87 -14.93
N MET A 12 2.69 -2.97 -14.14
CA MET A 12 3.37 -4.24 -13.86
C MET A 12 2.72 -4.95 -12.67
N ASP A 13 2.67 -6.29 -12.71
CA ASP A 13 2.09 -7.09 -11.63
C ASP A 13 2.99 -7.20 -10.39
N GLU A 14 4.27 -6.94 -10.55
CA GLU A 14 5.23 -6.89 -9.44
C GLU A 14 6.39 -5.94 -9.73
N GLY A 15 7.06 -5.47 -8.70
CA GLY A 15 8.21 -4.60 -8.86
C GLY A 15 8.97 -4.33 -7.57
N THR A 16 10.10 -3.64 -7.73
CA THR A 16 10.97 -3.21 -6.63
C THR A 16 11.21 -1.71 -6.74
N ILE A 17 11.00 -1.01 -5.63
CA ILE A 17 11.34 0.41 -5.48
C ILE A 17 12.55 0.48 -4.56
N ASN A 18 13.67 0.96 -5.09
CA ASN A 18 14.94 1.09 -4.36
C ASN A 18 15.43 2.53 -4.48
N THR A 19 15.29 3.30 -3.43
CA THR A 19 15.65 4.72 -3.39
C THR A 19 16.29 5.09 -2.06
N GLY A 20 16.94 6.27 -2.02
CA GLY A 20 17.21 6.95 -0.76
C GLY A 20 15.95 7.63 -0.24
N ILE A 21 15.75 7.62 1.07
CA ILE A 21 14.70 8.41 1.75
C ILE A 21 15.35 9.30 2.78
N ALA A 22 14.99 10.58 2.77
CA ALA A 22 15.41 11.58 3.73
C ALA A 22 14.22 12.43 4.17
N ARG A 23 14.39 13.23 5.21
CA ARG A 23 13.39 14.23 5.58
C ARG A 23 13.28 15.29 4.48
N SER A 24 12.04 15.64 4.13
CA SER A 24 11.82 16.66 3.10
C SER A 24 12.44 18.01 3.52
N THR A 25 13.10 18.65 2.58
CA THR A 25 13.65 20.00 2.78
C THR A 25 12.57 21.09 2.69
N ARG A 26 11.45 20.79 2.03
CA ARG A 26 10.32 21.72 1.85
C ARG A 26 9.29 21.67 2.97
N ASP A 27 9.09 20.47 3.52
CA ASP A 27 8.11 20.21 4.57
C ASP A 27 8.68 19.19 5.55
N ARG A 28 9.08 19.63 6.73
CA ARG A 28 9.78 18.82 7.72
C ARG A 28 8.92 17.74 8.38
N VAL A 29 7.61 17.77 8.20
CA VAL A 29 6.68 16.70 8.60
C VAL A 29 6.74 15.52 7.63
N LYS A 30 7.16 15.78 6.39
CA LYS A 30 7.22 14.79 5.31
C LYS A 30 8.61 14.18 5.15
N MET A 31 8.60 12.96 4.62
CA MET A 31 9.77 12.31 4.05
C MET A 31 9.72 12.46 2.52
N ALA A 32 10.86 12.32 1.88
CA ALA A 32 10.98 12.39 0.41
C ALA A 32 12.04 11.43 -0.10
N VAL A 33 11.86 10.96 -1.33
CA VAL A 33 12.94 10.31 -2.09
C VAL A 33 14.04 11.34 -2.33
N SER A 34 15.28 10.93 -2.10
CA SER A 34 16.44 11.82 -2.18
C SER A 34 17.66 11.08 -2.67
N ASP A 35 18.44 11.74 -3.53
CA ASP A 35 19.76 11.29 -3.98
C ASP A 35 20.90 11.85 -3.08
N ASP A 36 20.55 12.54 -1.99
CA ASP A 36 21.51 13.05 -1.03
C ASP A 36 22.36 11.90 -0.45
N PRO A 37 23.70 12.04 -0.33
CA PRO A 37 24.57 11.02 0.25
C PRO A 37 24.18 10.59 1.68
N PHE A 38 23.49 11.45 2.43
CA PHE A 38 22.97 11.16 3.76
C PHE A 38 21.58 10.54 3.78
N ALA A 39 20.89 10.43 2.63
CA ALA A 39 19.63 9.73 2.52
C ALA A 39 19.82 8.24 2.84
N ARG A 40 18.88 7.67 3.58
CA ARG A 40 18.94 6.26 3.95
C ARG A 40 18.32 5.40 2.85
N GLN A 41 19.06 4.38 2.42
CA GLN A 41 18.53 3.41 1.46
C GLN A 41 17.22 2.80 1.97
N ALA A 42 16.26 2.74 1.07
CA ALA A 42 14.95 2.16 1.31
C ALA A 42 14.57 1.24 0.15
N ILE A 43 14.17 0.01 0.48
CA ILE A 43 13.81 -1.01 -0.50
C ILE A 43 12.43 -1.56 -0.14
N THR A 44 11.49 -1.42 -1.08
CA THR A 44 10.14 -1.98 -1.02
C THR A 44 9.90 -2.82 -2.27
N THR A 45 9.50 -4.08 -2.12
CA THR A 45 8.93 -4.85 -3.22
C THR A 45 7.43 -4.83 -3.13
N PHE A 46 6.74 -4.95 -4.27
CA PHE A 46 5.30 -5.01 -4.32
C PHE A 46 4.80 -6.07 -5.29
N LYS A 47 3.59 -6.57 -5.00
CA LYS A 47 2.78 -7.39 -5.90
C LYS A 47 1.41 -6.77 -6.03
N VAL A 48 0.95 -6.60 -7.25
CA VAL A 48 -0.43 -6.20 -7.53
C VAL A 48 -1.35 -7.38 -7.25
N LEU A 49 -2.43 -7.12 -6.53
CA LEU A 49 -3.44 -8.12 -6.18
C LEU A 49 -4.67 -8.01 -7.07
N GLU A 50 -5.18 -6.80 -7.25
CA GLU A 50 -6.39 -6.52 -8.01
C GLU A 50 -6.35 -5.09 -8.55
N ARG A 51 -6.99 -4.86 -9.70
CA ARG A 51 -7.17 -3.52 -10.27
C ARG A 51 -8.66 -3.21 -10.38
N PHE A 52 -9.00 -1.94 -10.18
CA PHE A 52 -10.39 -1.46 -10.22
C PHE A 52 -10.51 -0.35 -11.26
N ASP A 53 -11.53 -0.44 -12.10
CA ASP A 53 -11.74 0.47 -13.22
C ASP A 53 -11.88 1.92 -12.76
N SER A 54 -11.51 2.82 -13.65
CA SER A 54 -11.62 4.28 -13.48
C SER A 54 -13.06 4.75 -13.63
N THR A 55 -13.32 5.94 -13.13
CA THR A 55 -14.56 6.67 -13.35
C THR A 55 -14.25 8.09 -13.83
N ARG A 56 -15.26 8.91 -14.07
CA ARG A 56 -15.06 10.33 -14.33
C ARG A 56 -14.49 11.12 -13.14
N PHE A 57 -14.43 10.50 -11.95
CA PHE A 57 -13.98 11.16 -10.71
C PHE A 57 -12.62 10.65 -10.21
N ASP A 58 -12.12 9.54 -10.76
CA ASP A 58 -10.88 8.91 -10.35
C ASP A 58 -10.20 8.14 -11.50
N ASP A 59 -8.91 7.91 -11.36
CA ASP A 59 -8.08 7.19 -12.35
C ASP A 59 -8.10 5.66 -12.15
N GLY A 60 -9.08 5.14 -11.40
CA GLY A 60 -9.08 3.75 -10.96
C GLY A 60 -8.13 3.52 -9.78
N TYR A 61 -8.01 2.26 -9.37
CA TYR A 61 -7.21 1.88 -8.20
C TYR A 61 -6.46 0.58 -8.43
N THR A 62 -5.41 0.39 -7.64
CA THR A 62 -4.66 -0.87 -7.58
C THR A 62 -4.51 -1.28 -6.12
N LEU A 63 -4.94 -2.50 -5.80
CA LEU A 63 -4.69 -3.15 -4.51
C LEU A 63 -3.34 -3.86 -4.58
N VAL A 64 -2.50 -3.62 -3.59
CA VAL A 64 -1.08 -4.02 -3.62
C VAL A 64 -0.67 -4.63 -2.29
N GLU A 65 0.06 -5.75 -2.34
CA GLU A 65 0.85 -6.21 -1.20
C GLU A 65 2.27 -5.66 -1.29
N CYS A 66 2.75 -5.05 -0.20
CA CYS A 66 4.12 -4.55 -0.07
C CYS A 66 4.93 -5.39 0.91
N HIS A 67 6.19 -5.64 0.57
CA HIS A 67 7.19 -6.22 1.46
C HIS A 67 8.36 -5.25 1.66
N LEU A 68 8.64 -4.95 2.92
CA LEU A 68 9.73 -4.05 3.31
C LEU A 68 11.01 -4.85 3.58
N PHE A 69 12.11 -4.51 2.90
CA PHE A 69 13.46 -4.95 3.25
C PHE A 69 14.15 -3.96 4.19
N THR A 70 13.64 -2.75 4.26
CA THR A 70 14.05 -1.68 5.17
C THR A 70 12.80 -1.07 5.80
N GLY A 71 12.92 -0.35 6.91
CA GLY A 71 11.80 0.27 7.62
C GLY A 71 12.02 1.76 7.85
N ARG A 72 12.02 2.58 6.80
CA ARG A 72 12.15 4.04 6.93
C ARG A 72 10.80 4.66 7.23
N THR A 73 10.80 5.79 7.90
CA THR A 73 9.58 6.55 8.22
C THR A 73 8.78 6.80 6.94
N HIS A 74 7.49 6.44 6.98
CA HIS A 74 6.55 6.57 5.85
C HIS A 74 6.99 5.86 4.55
N GLN A 75 7.84 4.87 4.62
CA GLN A 75 8.50 4.29 3.45
C GLN A 75 7.53 3.88 2.33
N ILE A 76 6.50 3.08 2.62
CA ILE A 76 5.53 2.65 1.60
C ILE A 76 4.81 3.86 1.01
N ARG A 77 4.36 4.78 1.84
CA ARG A 77 3.63 5.99 1.42
C ARG A 77 4.46 6.86 0.48
N VAL A 78 5.73 7.08 0.83
CA VAL A 78 6.70 7.85 0.02
C VAL A 78 7.02 7.12 -1.29
N HIS A 79 7.27 5.81 -1.23
CA HIS A 79 7.58 5.00 -2.39
C HIS A 79 6.41 4.94 -3.38
N MET A 80 5.18 4.71 -2.90
CA MET A 80 4.01 4.70 -3.77
C MET A 80 3.77 6.08 -4.40
N ARG A 81 3.93 7.16 -3.65
CA ARG A 81 3.90 8.50 -4.21
C ARG A 81 4.98 8.73 -5.26
N HIS A 82 6.19 8.22 -5.03
CA HIS A 82 7.33 8.35 -5.95
C HIS A 82 7.05 7.72 -7.32
N ILE A 83 6.37 6.58 -7.35
CA ILE A 83 5.96 5.93 -8.60
C ILE A 83 4.61 6.46 -9.15
N ASN A 84 4.13 7.61 -8.65
CA ASN A 84 2.89 8.28 -9.04
C ASN A 84 1.59 7.53 -8.70
N HIS A 85 1.62 6.66 -7.69
CA HIS A 85 0.48 5.90 -7.20
C HIS A 85 0.33 6.09 -5.69
N ALA A 86 0.00 7.30 -5.24
CA ALA A 86 -0.17 7.59 -3.82
C ALA A 86 -1.22 6.69 -3.17
N CYS A 87 -1.02 6.36 -1.88
CA CYS A 87 -2.02 5.61 -1.12
C CYS A 87 -3.33 6.39 -1.03
N VAL A 88 -4.45 5.69 -1.23
CA VAL A 88 -5.79 6.28 -1.11
C VAL A 88 -6.00 6.78 0.32
N GLY A 89 -6.59 7.95 0.47
CA GLY A 89 -6.87 8.57 1.76
C GLY A 89 -5.67 9.15 2.49
N ASP A 90 -4.47 9.11 1.91
CA ASP A 90 -3.25 9.59 2.57
C ASP A 90 -3.28 11.12 2.75
N PRO A 91 -3.36 11.63 4.00
CA PRO A 91 -3.50 13.06 4.25
C PRO A 91 -2.21 13.86 4.01
N LEU A 92 -1.04 13.19 3.93
CA LEU A 92 0.26 13.84 3.73
C LEU A 92 0.77 13.73 2.29
N TYR A 93 0.63 12.57 1.68
CA TYR A 93 1.22 12.25 0.38
C TYR A 93 0.17 12.02 -0.72
N GLY A 94 -1.12 11.99 -0.35
CA GLY A 94 -2.23 11.71 -1.24
C GLY A 94 -2.71 12.88 -2.06
N LYS A 95 -3.82 12.67 -2.76
CA LYS A 95 -4.48 13.69 -3.60
C LYS A 95 -5.34 14.66 -2.80
N CYS A 96 -5.75 14.32 -1.59
CA CYS A 96 -6.68 15.09 -0.74
C CYS A 96 -8.01 15.39 -1.44
N ASP A 97 -8.53 14.43 -2.20
CA ASP A 97 -9.81 14.48 -2.88
C ASP A 97 -10.75 13.44 -2.26
N ALA A 98 -11.76 13.88 -1.51
CA ALA A 98 -12.65 13.01 -0.75
C ALA A 98 -13.37 11.96 -1.61
N ARG A 99 -13.68 12.25 -2.87
CA ARG A 99 -14.30 11.28 -3.80
C ARG A 99 -13.29 10.26 -4.27
N ALA A 100 -12.13 10.71 -4.76
CA ALA A 100 -11.07 9.82 -5.19
C ALA A 100 -10.47 9.03 -4.02
N ASP A 101 -10.50 9.57 -2.81
CA ASP A 101 -10.07 8.89 -1.58
C ASP A 101 -11.14 7.97 -0.96
N GLN A 102 -12.25 7.72 -1.66
CA GLN A 102 -13.34 6.83 -1.22
C GLN A 102 -13.88 7.18 0.19
N GLY A 103 -13.87 8.46 0.54
CA GLY A 103 -14.29 8.95 1.85
C GLY A 103 -13.32 8.66 2.99
N LEU A 104 -12.17 8.07 2.73
CA LEU A 104 -11.15 7.84 3.76
C LEU A 104 -10.48 9.13 4.18
N THR A 105 -10.21 9.25 5.48
CA THR A 105 -9.47 10.36 6.10
C THR A 105 -8.09 9.92 6.62
N ARG A 106 -7.72 8.68 6.36
CA ARG A 106 -6.41 8.09 6.66
C ARG A 106 -5.94 7.27 5.48
N GLN A 107 -4.64 7.04 5.39
CA GLN A 107 -4.05 6.21 4.35
C GLN A 107 -4.61 4.78 4.38
N PHE A 108 -4.97 4.26 3.23
CA PHE A 108 -5.26 2.84 3.05
C PHE A 108 -3.94 2.06 3.13
N LEU A 109 -3.53 1.74 4.33
CA LEU A 109 -2.31 1.00 4.62
C LEU A 109 -2.50 0.18 5.88
N HIS A 110 -2.28 -1.13 5.78
CA HIS A 110 -2.50 -2.09 6.85
C HIS A 110 -1.37 -3.13 6.91
N SER A 111 -0.82 -3.36 8.10
CA SER A 111 0.12 -4.45 8.34
C SER A 111 -0.66 -5.74 8.55
N TRP A 112 -0.83 -6.53 7.50
CA TRP A 112 -1.71 -7.70 7.53
C TRP A 112 -1.00 -9.00 7.94
N ARG A 113 0.33 -9.05 7.80
CA ARG A 113 1.11 -10.24 8.12
C ARG A 113 2.48 -9.86 8.63
N VAL A 114 2.85 -10.41 9.79
CA VAL A 114 4.21 -10.34 10.34
C VAL A 114 4.68 -11.74 10.69
N ALA A 115 5.94 -12.03 10.41
CA ALA A 115 6.56 -13.29 10.77
C ALA A 115 7.99 -13.05 11.26
N PHE A 116 8.34 -13.67 12.39
CA PHE A 116 9.66 -13.54 13.01
C PHE A 116 10.01 -14.80 13.82
N ASP A 117 11.27 -15.00 14.12
CA ASP A 117 11.71 -16.09 14.97
C ASP A 117 11.73 -15.63 16.43
N HIS A 118 11.10 -16.42 17.31
CA HIS A 118 11.03 -16.08 18.72
C HIS A 118 12.44 -15.97 19.32
N PRO A 119 12.80 -14.86 19.97
CA PRO A 119 14.18 -14.57 20.36
C PRO A 119 14.79 -15.55 21.38
N VAL A 120 13.95 -16.28 22.12
CA VAL A 120 14.40 -17.26 23.12
C VAL A 120 14.30 -18.69 22.60
N THR A 121 13.18 -19.05 21.97
CA THR A 121 12.92 -20.45 21.57
C THR A 121 13.35 -20.76 20.14
N GLY A 122 13.61 -19.75 19.31
CA GLY A 122 13.88 -19.89 17.87
C GLY A 122 12.68 -20.36 17.03
N LYS A 123 11.51 -20.58 17.65
CA LYS A 123 10.31 -21.01 16.92
C LYS A 123 9.81 -19.88 16.02
N ARG A 124 9.44 -20.23 14.80
CA ARG A 124 8.79 -19.30 13.86
C ARG A 124 7.42 -18.91 14.38
N ILE A 125 7.20 -17.61 14.52
CA ILE A 125 5.91 -17.01 14.86
C ILE A 125 5.40 -16.29 13.62
N GLU A 126 4.14 -16.52 13.28
CA GLU A 126 3.44 -15.81 12.22
C GLU A 126 2.11 -15.30 12.77
N CYS A 127 1.87 -14.01 12.60
CA CYS A 127 0.61 -13.36 12.94
C CYS A 127 0.00 -12.77 11.66
N ARG A 128 -1.32 -12.89 11.55
CA ARG A 128 -2.12 -12.29 10.47
C ARG A 128 -3.25 -11.49 11.08
N ASP A 129 -3.62 -10.43 10.41
CA ASP A 129 -4.71 -9.54 10.81
C ASP A 129 -5.52 -9.16 9.57
N GLU A 130 -6.82 -9.32 9.65
CA GLU A 130 -7.75 -8.94 8.58
C GLU A 130 -7.78 -7.43 8.42
N LEU A 131 -8.29 -6.95 7.30
CA LEU A 131 -8.44 -5.51 7.08
C LEU A 131 -9.39 -4.91 8.13
N PRO A 132 -9.05 -3.74 8.69
CA PRO A 132 -10.01 -2.96 9.47
C PRO A 132 -11.27 -2.66 8.66
N TRP A 133 -12.40 -2.59 9.35
CA TRP A 133 -13.72 -2.47 8.73
C TRP A 133 -13.83 -1.29 7.73
N ASP A 134 -13.19 -0.16 8.01
CA ASP A 134 -13.21 1.02 7.13
C ASP A 134 -12.46 0.79 5.82
N LEU A 135 -11.38 0.01 5.83
CA LEU A 135 -10.64 -0.37 4.62
C LEU A 135 -11.36 -1.50 3.86
N ALA A 136 -11.90 -2.47 4.58
CA ALA A 136 -12.68 -3.55 3.97
C ALA A 136 -13.90 -2.99 3.24
N ALA A 137 -14.65 -2.05 3.84
CA ALA A 137 -15.80 -1.40 3.22
C ALA A 137 -15.45 -0.71 1.89
N VAL A 138 -14.28 -0.09 1.78
CA VAL A 138 -13.83 0.51 0.51
C VAL A 138 -13.65 -0.56 -0.57
N LEU A 139 -13.07 -1.72 -0.25
CA LEU A 139 -12.90 -2.80 -1.23
C LEU A 139 -14.24 -3.42 -1.63
N ASP A 140 -15.18 -3.57 -0.68
CA ASP A 140 -16.54 -4.05 -0.97
C ASP A 140 -17.25 -3.09 -1.92
N ASP A 141 -17.14 -1.77 -1.70
CA ASP A 141 -17.72 -0.74 -2.59
C ASP A 141 -17.06 -0.73 -3.98
N LEU A 142 -15.78 -1.07 -4.07
CA LEU A 142 -15.05 -1.15 -5.33
C LEU A 142 -15.24 -2.48 -6.09
N ALA A 143 -15.74 -3.53 -5.45
CA ALA A 143 -15.86 -4.86 -6.04
C ALA A 143 -16.58 -4.88 -7.40
N PRO A 144 -17.67 -4.11 -7.65
CA PRO A 144 -18.31 -4.05 -8.97
C PRO A 144 -17.43 -3.46 -10.08
N ARG A 145 -16.34 -2.77 -9.71
CA ARG A 145 -15.38 -2.14 -10.63
C ARG A 145 -14.13 -2.99 -10.87
N SER A 146 -14.08 -4.22 -10.34
CA SER A 146 -12.94 -5.11 -10.49
C SER A 146 -12.63 -5.41 -11.97
N LEU A 147 -11.38 -5.23 -12.35
CA LEU A 147 -10.83 -5.65 -13.65
C LEU A 147 -10.19 -7.04 -13.57
N GLY A 148 -10.33 -7.72 -12.45
CA GLY A 148 -9.79 -9.04 -12.17
C GLY A 148 -8.59 -9.01 -11.21
N ARG A 149 -8.37 -10.15 -10.59
CA ARG A 149 -7.24 -10.41 -9.69
C ARG A 149 -6.07 -11.01 -10.45
N THR A 150 -4.87 -10.75 -9.94
CA THR A 150 -3.68 -11.51 -10.33
C THR A 150 -3.64 -12.85 -9.58
N ALA A 151 -2.72 -13.74 -9.93
CA ALA A 151 -2.52 -14.98 -9.16
C ALA A 151 -2.19 -14.71 -7.68
N ALA A 152 -1.44 -13.64 -7.38
CA ALA A 152 -1.19 -13.22 -5.99
C ALA A 152 -2.47 -12.71 -5.32
N GLY A 153 -3.35 -12.04 -6.07
CA GLY A 153 -4.64 -11.57 -5.60
C GLY A 153 -5.58 -12.73 -5.26
N ASP A 154 -5.63 -13.77 -6.08
CA ASP A 154 -6.43 -14.97 -5.82
C ASP A 154 -6.01 -15.70 -4.53
N ASP A 155 -4.72 -15.66 -4.21
CA ASP A 155 -4.18 -16.24 -2.97
C ASP A 155 -4.42 -15.36 -1.74
N ILE A 156 -4.22 -14.06 -1.85
CA ILE A 156 -4.15 -13.15 -0.70
C ILE A 156 -5.49 -12.52 -0.35
N VAL A 157 -6.27 -12.06 -1.35
CA VAL A 157 -7.51 -11.30 -1.10
C VAL A 157 -8.53 -12.09 -0.26
N PRO A 158 -8.74 -13.41 -0.44
CA PRO A 158 -9.64 -14.18 0.42
C PRO A 158 -9.24 -14.21 1.90
N GLN A 159 -7.98 -13.92 2.20
CA GLN A 159 -7.45 -13.92 3.58
C GLN A 159 -7.63 -12.57 4.28
N LEU A 160 -8.14 -11.55 3.60
CA LEU A 160 -8.24 -10.17 4.12
C LEU A 160 -9.55 -9.90 4.89
N GLY A 161 -10.44 -10.89 5.03
CA GLY A 161 -11.69 -10.76 5.78
C GLY A 161 -12.75 -9.91 5.06
N LEU A 162 -12.72 -9.87 3.72
CA LEU A 162 -13.76 -9.22 2.93
C LEU A 162 -15.05 -10.02 3.00
N LEU A 163 -16.19 -9.33 3.00
CA LEU A 163 -17.48 -9.99 2.83
C LEU A 163 -17.52 -10.60 1.42
N GLU A 164 -17.63 -11.92 1.33
CA GLU A 164 -17.86 -12.57 0.04
C GLU A 164 -19.20 -12.05 -0.52
N ALA A 165 -19.13 -11.42 -1.68
CA ALA A 165 -20.30 -10.98 -2.41
C ALA A 165 -20.97 -12.17 -3.14
#